data_fa2ebb270df8ece8b65cb85d2ae5a0c2
#
_entry.id   fa2ebb270df8ece8b65cb85d2ae5a0c2
#
_cell.length_a   1.000
_cell.length_b   1.000
_cell.length_c   1.000
_cell.angle_alpha   90.00
_cell.angle_beta   90.00
_cell.angle_gamma   90.00
#
_symmetry.space_group_name_H-M   'P 1'
#
loop_
_entity.id
_entity.type
_entity.pdbx_description
1 polymer ?
#
loop_
_entity_poly.entity_id
_entity_poly.type
_entity_poly.pdbx_seq_one_letter_code
_entity_poly.pdbx_strand_id
1 'polypeptide(L)'
;MSKKYTIELSEEQMRLIADCMDDIGRFASGQWSLRYTIEEMLRDLPFDEQMKRRNEAEELLRQAKRVLLPDFVDNESYGYNSTEFIGNNYQISRTILHQIAIDNDWDNVYSSPALPSGTLGTIKIKKHG
;
A
#
# COMPACT_ATOMS: atom_id res chain seq x y z
N MET A 1 24.55 8.24 -12.07
CA MET A 1 24.33 7.89 -10.66
C MET A 1 23.27 8.77 -10.02
N SER A 2 22.31 8.18 -9.37
CA SER A 2 21.29 8.97 -8.71
C SER A 2 21.79 9.52 -7.38
N LYS A 3 21.34 10.70 -7.03
CA LYS A 3 21.58 11.30 -5.72
C LYS A 3 20.79 10.53 -4.66
N LYS A 4 21.35 10.40 -3.48
CA LYS A 4 20.68 9.78 -2.34
C LYS A 4 20.45 10.81 -1.25
N TYR A 5 19.35 10.64 -0.52
CA TYR A 5 18.98 11.55 0.55
C TYR A 5 18.70 10.75 1.81
N THR A 6 19.08 11.33 2.95
CA THR A 6 18.70 10.79 4.25
C THR A 6 17.62 11.72 4.83
N ILE A 7 16.54 11.14 5.29
CA ILE A 7 15.46 11.88 5.93
C ILE A 7 15.16 11.26 7.29
N GLU A 8 14.64 12.08 8.18
CA GLU A 8 14.25 11.65 9.51
C GLU A 8 12.73 11.63 9.60
N LEU A 9 12.17 10.50 10.01
CA LEU A 9 10.72 10.30 10.09
C LEU A 9 10.35 9.69 11.43
N SER A 10 9.25 10.15 12.01
CA SER A 10 8.64 9.44 13.12
C SER A 10 8.01 8.13 12.63
N GLU A 11 7.72 7.21 13.55
CA GLU A 11 7.00 5.99 13.18
C GLU A 11 5.65 6.30 12.55
N GLU A 12 4.95 7.31 13.07
CA GLU A 12 3.65 7.72 12.53
C GLU A 12 3.75 8.22 11.10
N GLN A 13 4.79 9.01 10.81
CA GLN A 13 5.06 9.46 9.44
C GLN A 13 5.38 8.28 8.52
N MET A 14 6.17 7.33 9.00
CA MET A 14 6.49 6.12 8.24
C MET A 14 5.24 5.31 7.93
N ARG A 15 4.35 5.14 8.91
CA ARG A 15 3.08 4.42 8.70
C ARG A 15 2.21 5.10 7.66
N LEU A 16 2.08 6.41 7.74
CA LEU A 16 1.27 7.15 6.78
C LEU A 16 1.77 6.94 5.36
N ILE A 17 3.08 7.08 5.16
CA ILE A 17 3.69 6.88 3.85
C ILE A 17 3.45 5.45 3.36
N ALA A 18 3.73 4.46 4.19
CA ALA A 18 3.63 3.07 3.79
C ALA A 18 2.19 2.64 3.52
N ASP A 19 1.24 3.08 4.34
CA ASP A 19 -0.18 2.75 4.15
C ASP A 19 -0.73 3.37 2.88
N CYS A 20 -0.36 4.62 2.59
CA CYS A 20 -0.76 5.27 1.34
C CYS A 20 -0.15 4.57 0.12
N MET A 21 1.11 4.19 0.20
CA MET A 21 1.77 3.45 -0.87
C MET A 21 1.14 2.08 -1.08
N ASP A 22 0.78 1.39 0.00
CA ASP A 22 0.14 0.08 -0.09
C ASP A 22 -1.22 0.19 -0.81
N ASP A 23 -2.01 1.20 -0.49
CA ASP A 23 -3.27 1.46 -1.18
C ASP A 23 -3.05 1.68 -2.68
N ILE A 24 -2.11 2.53 -3.03
CA ILE A 24 -1.80 2.85 -4.43
C ILE A 24 -1.28 1.61 -5.17
N GLY A 25 -0.40 0.85 -4.53
CA GLY A 25 0.15 -0.37 -5.12
C GLY A 25 -0.94 -1.41 -5.40
N ARG A 26 -1.86 -1.59 -4.47
CA ARG A 26 -2.99 -2.51 -4.63
C ARG A 26 -3.93 -2.05 -5.73
N PHE A 27 -4.24 -0.76 -5.77
CA PHE A 27 -5.08 -0.20 -6.81
C PHE A 27 -4.44 -0.38 -8.19
N ALA A 28 -3.16 -0.06 -8.31
CA ALA A 28 -2.42 -0.21 -9.56
C ALA A 28 -2.33 -1.65 -10.02
N SER A 29 -2.32 -2.62 -9.09
CA SER A 29 -2.29 -4.04 -9.44
C SER A 29 -3.66 -4.58 -9.88
N GLY A 30 -4.71 -3.78 -9.75
CA GLY A 30 -6.06 -4.18 -10.14
C GLY A 30 -6.93 -4.65 -9.00
N GLN A 31 -6.48 -4.51 -7.76
CA GLN A 31 -7.35 -4.67 -6.60
C GLN A 31 -8.12 -3.37 -6.43
N TRP A 32 -9.35 -3.34 -6.86
CA TRP A 32 -10.19 -2.13 -6.90
C TRP A 32 -10.52 -1.62 -5.49
N SER A 33 -9.51 -1.48 -4.66
CA SER A 33 -9.63 -1.10 -3.26
C SER A 33 -8.64 0.02 -2.94
N LEU A 34 -9.09 1.02 -2.23
CA LEU A 34 -8.29 2.03 -1.58
C LEU A 34 -8.69 2.02 -0.11
N ARG A 35 -8.55 0.86 0.50
CA ARG A 35 -9.12 0.55 1.81
C ARG A 35 -8.68 1.50 2.91
N TYR A 36 -7.39 1.71 3.04
CA TYR A 36 -6.86 2.59 4.06
C TYR A 36 -7.38 4.03 3.86
N THR A 37 -7.29 4.52 2.64
CA THR A 37 -7.72 5.89 2.31
C THR A 37 -9.20 6.08 2.57
N ILE A 38 -10.04 5.13 2.14
CA ILE A 38 -11.49 5.22 2.32
C ILE A 38 -11.85 5.14 3.80
N GLU A 39 -11.22 4.25 4.57
CA GLU A 39 -11.46 4.15 6.01
C GLU A 39 -11.15 5.47 6.72
N GLU A 40 -10.04 6.12 6.34
CA GLU A 40 -9.68 7.42 6.92
C GLU A 40 -10.68 8.52 6.54
N MET A 41 -11.16 8.51 5.31
CA MET A 41 -12.17 9.51 4.87
C MET A 41 -13.48 9.38 5.64
N LEU A 42 -13.85 8.18 6.05
CA LEU A 42 -15.14 7.88 6.68
C LEU A 42 -15.06 7.72 8.20
N ARG A 43 -13.87 7.91 8.77
CA ARG A 43 -13.57 7.54 10.17
C ARG A 43 -14.54 8.12 11.19
N ASP A 44 -14.97 9.36 11.01
CA ASP A 44 -15.81 10.06 11.99
C ASP A 44 -17.31 9.82 11.80
N LEU A 45 -17.70 9.00 10.82
CA LEU A 45 -19.10 8.69 10.55
C LEU A 45 -19.56 7.48 11.38
N PRO A 46 -20.87 7.38 11.65
CA PRO A 46 -21.43 6.16 12.25
C PRO A 46 -21.14 4.94 11.37
N PHE A 47 -21.03 3.76 12.01
CA PHE A 47 -20.65 2.52 11.33
C PHE A 47 -21.52 2.21 10.11
N ASP A 48 -22.86 2.33 10.25
CA ASP A 48 -23.78 2.05 9.16
C ASP A 48 -23.53 2.95 7.94
N GLU A 49 -23.24 4.23 8.19
CA GLU A 49 -22.96 5.19 7.14
C GLU A 49 -21.60 4.90 6.48
N GLN A 50 -20.60 4.51 7.28
CA GLN A 50 -19.30 4.08 6.75
C GLN A 50 -19.46 2.92 5.78
N MET A 51 -20.21 1.89 6.17
CA MET A 51 -20.42 0.69 5.35
C MET A 51 -21.14 1.02 4.06
N LYS A 52 -22.18 1.84 4.14
CA LYS A 52 -22.94 2.23 2.95
C LYS A 52 -22.08 2.96 1.93
N ARG A 53 -21.36 3.98 2.38
CA ARG A 53 -20.51 4.79 1.49
C ARG A 53 -19.35 3.98 0.93
N ARG A 54 -18.74 3.14 1.76
CA ARG A 54 -17.66 2.28 1.31
C ARG A 54 -18.11 1.32 0.21
N ASN A 55 -19.27 0.68 0.40
CA ASN A 55 -19.76 -0.26 -0.59
C ASN A 55 -20.08 0.43 -1.92
N GLU A 56 -20.63 1.62 -1.89
CA GLU A 56 -20.90 2.40 -3.10
C GLU A 56 -19.59 2.80 -3.80
N ALA A 57 -18.62 3.27 -3.03
CA ALA A 57 -17.32 3.67 -3.58
C ALA A 57 -16.58 2.48 -4.19
N GLU A 58 -16.60 1.32 -3.52
CA GLU A 58 -15.96 0.11 -4.04
C GLU A 58 -16.57 -0.35 -5.36
N GLU A 59 -17.90 -0.22 -5.52
CA GLU A 59 -18.54 -0.54 -6.79
C GLU A 59 -18.07 0.39 -7.90
N LEU A 60 -17.91 1.69 -7.62
CA LEU A 60 -17.38 2.64 -8.59
C LEU A 60 -15.92 2.36 -8.93
N LEU A 61 -15.12 1.95 -7.93
CA LEU A 61 -13.73 1.56 -8.15
C LEU A 61 -13.63 0.29 -9.02
N ARG A 62 -14.56 -0.65 -8.81
CA ARG A 62 -14.63 -1.85 -9.65
C ARG A 62 -14.92 -1.48 -11.11
N GLN A 63 -15.81 -0.52 -11.34
CA GLN A 63 -16.11 -0.02 -12.68
C GLN A 63 -14.87 0.68 -13.27
N ALA A 64 -14.15 1.46 -12.47
CA ALA A 64 -12.92 2.09 -12.91
C ALA A 64 -11.87 1.05 -13.33
N LYS A 65 -11.75 -0.04 -12.59
CA LYS A 65 -10.84 -1.14 -12.96
C LYS A 65 -11.19 -1.70 -14.34
N ARG A 66 -12.46 -1.88 -14.64
CA ARG A 66 -12.90 -2.40 -15.93
C ARG A 66 -12.48 -1.50 -17.10
N VAL A 67 -12.39 -0.20 -16.84
CA VAL A 67 -11.90 0.77 -17.81
C VAL A 67 -10.38 0.72 -17.93
N LEU A 68 -9.69 0.67 -16.79
CA LEU A 68 -8.22 0.74 -16.73
C LEU A 68 -7.55 -0.57 -17.13
N LEU A 69 -8.14 -1.69 -16.77
CA LEU A 69 -7.60 -3.03 -17.01
C LEU A 69 -8.68 -3.91 -17.64
N PRO A 70 -9.08 -3.62 -18.89
CA PRO A 70 -10.25 -4.29 -19.51
C PRO A 70 -10.06 -5.77 -19.74
N ASP A 71 -8.82 -6.26 -19.77
CA ASP A 71 -8.53 -7.68 -20.00
C ASP A 71 -8.66 -8.51 -18.72
N PHE A 72 -8.81 -7.88 -17.56
CA PHE A 72 -8.96 -8.59 -16.29
C PHE A 72 -10.42 -8.67 -15.90
N VAL A 73 -10.79 -9.81 -15.29
CA VAL A 73 -12.08 -9.89 -14.59
C VAL A 73 -11.93 -9.27 -13.19
N ASP A 74 -13.07 -9.06 -12.51
CA ASP A 74 -13.10 -8.28 -11.27
C ASP A 74 -12.18 -8.79 -10.16
N ASN A 75 -12.00 -10.10 -10.05
CA ASN A 75 -11.17 -10.71 -9.01
C ASN A 75 -9.74 -11.02 -9.43
N GLU A 76 -9.34 -10.64 -10.64
CA GLU A 76 -7.96 -10.80 -11.10
C GLU A 76 -7.14 -9.57 -10.75
N SER A 77 -5.84 -9.76 -10.53
CA SER A 77 -4.91 -8.66 -10.26
C SER A 77 -3.50 -9.07 -10.68
N TYR A 78 -2.64 -8.08 -10.88
CA TYR A 78 -1.22 -8.32 -11.06
C TYR A 78 -0.58 -8.79 -9.77
N GLY A 79 0.49 -9.59 -9.89
CA GLY A 79 1.34 -9.91 -8.75
C GLY A 79 2.21 -8.72 -8.34
N TYR A 80 2.83 -8.84 -7.18
CA TYR A 80 3.63 -7.76 -6.57
C TYR A 80 4.83 -7.31 -7.41
N ASN A 81 5.26 -8.10 -8.35
CA ASN A 81 6.44 -7.81 -9.18
C ASN A 81 6.12 -7.76 -10.68
N SER A 82 4.85 -7.54 -11.05
CA SER A 82 4.42 -7.60 -12.45
C SER A 82 4.87 -6.42 -13.28
N THR A 83 4.94 -5.22 -12.69
CA THR A 83 5.43 -4.02 -13.36
C THR A 83 6.45 -3.33 -12.47
N GLU A 84 7.26 -2.45 -13.07
CA GLU A 84 8.21 -1.64 -12.31
C GLU A 84 7.51 -0.82 -11.23
N PHE A 85 6.42 -0.17 -11.59
CA PHE A 85 5.70 0.68 -10.66
C PHE A 85 5.18 -0.10 -9.46
N ILE A 86 4.53 -1.24 -9.71
CA ILE A 86 3.99 -2.10 -8.66
C ILE A 86 5.12 -2.66 -7.80
N GLY A 87 6.19 -3.14 -8.42
CA GLY A 87 7.33 -3.72 -7.72
C GLY A 87 8.05 -2.72 -6.84
N ASN A 88 8.31 -1.52 -7.35
CA ASN A 88 8.96 -0.48 -6.56
C ASN A 88 8.08 -0.03 -5.39
N ASN A 89 6.78 0.13 -5.64
CA ASN A 89 5.83 0.48 -4.60
C ASN A 89 5.80 -0.58 -3.49
N TYR A 90 5.68 -1.85 -3.89
CA TYR A 90 5.66 -2.97 -2.94
C TYR A 90 6.95 -3.00 -2.11
N GLN A 91 8.09 -2.91 -2.76
CA GLN A 91 9.36 -3.06 -2.06
C GLN A 91 9.57 -1.95 -1.03
N ILE A 92 9.26 -0.71 -1.38
CA ILE A 92 9.43 0.41 -0.45
C ILE A 92 8.43 0.33 0.70
N SER A 93 7.15 0.22 0.40
CA SER A 93 6.11 0.20 1.42
C SER A 93 6.27 -1.01 2.36
N ARG A 94 6.56 -2.18 1.80
CA ARG A 94 6.73 -3.40 2.59
C ARG A 94 7.96 -3.32 3.49
N THR A 95 9.05 -2.72 3.03
CA THR A 95 10.26 -2.53 3.85
C THR A 95 9.94 -1.65 5.06
N ILE A 96 9.19 -0.58 4.86
CA ILE A 96 8.78 0.29 5.97
C ILE A 96 7.89 -0.46 6.96
N LEU A 97 6.87 -1.16 6.47
CA LEU A 97 5.95 -1.90 7.32
C LEU A 97 6.64 -3.04 8.06
N HIS A 98 7.59 -3.71 7.41
CA HIS A 98 8.40 -4.75 8.05
C HIS A 98 9.21 -4.18 9.21
N GLN A 99 9.84 -3.02 9.04
CA GLN A 99 10.60 -2.40 10.12
C GLN A 99 9.72 -2.02 11.30
N ILE A 100 8.55 -1.47 11.03
CA ILE A 100 7.58 -1.14 12.09
C ILE A 100 7.12 -2.41 12.81
N ALA A 101 6.89 -3.49 12.07
CA ALA A 101 6.49 -4.76 12.65
C ALA A 101 7.55 -5.34 13.59
N ILE A 102 8.82 -5.28 13.18
CA ILE A 102 9.94 -5.73 14.03
C ILE A 102 10.00 -4.89 15.30
N ASP A 103 9.93 -3.57 15.17
CA ASP A 103 10.06 -2.66 16.30
C ASP A 103 8.91 -2.78 17.30
N ASN A 104 7.76 -3.28 16.87
CA ASN A 104 6.56 -3.41 17.71
C ASN A 104 6.18 -4.87 18.01
N ASP A 105 7.03 -5.82 17.63
CA ASP A 105 6.78 -7.25 17.81
C ASP A 105 5.47 -7.72 17.17
N TRP A 106 5.13 -7.19 16.01
CA TRP A 106 3.94 -7.60 15.29
C TRP A 106 4.14 -9.00 14.68
N ASP A 107 3.18 -9.87 14.92
CA ASP A 107 3.14 -11.21 14.33
C ASP A 107 2.08 -11.26 13.25
N ASN A 108 2.40 -10.70 12.08
CA ASN A 108 1.50 -10.62 10.94
C ASN A 108 2.27 -10.70 9.62
N VAL A 109 1.60 -10.40 8.53
CA VAL A 109 2.19 -10.46 7.19
C VAL A 109 3.44 -9.59 7.03
N TYR A 110 3.57 -8.53 7.81
CA TYR A 110 4.71 -7.61 7.74
C TYR A 110 5.91 -8.08 8.56
N SER A 111 5.80 -9.20 9.29
CA SER A 111 6.93 -9.76 10.04
C SER A 111 8.01 -10.34 9.15
N SER A 112 7.76 -10.50 7.85
CA SER A 112 8.73 -10.98 6.88
C SER A 112 9.26 -9.84 6.02
N PRO A 113 10.55 -9.88 5.61
CA PRO A 113 11.11 -8.84 4.75
C PRO A 113 10.42 -8.78 3.38
N ALA A 114 10.56 -7.64 2.72
CA ALA A 114 10.08 -7.48 1.35
C ALA A 114 10.88 -8.39 0.41
N LEU A 115 10.19 -8.99 -0.54
CA LEU A 115 10.86 -9.74 -1.60
C LEU A 115 11.42 -8.78 -2.65
N PRO A 116 12.58 -9.10 -3.28
CA PRO A 116 13.10 -8.26 -4.35
C PRO A 116 12.09 -8.16 -5.49
N SER A 117 11.69 -6.95 -5.84
CA SER A 117 10.62 -6.77 -6.82
C SER A 117 10.70 -5.48 -7.62
N GLY A 118 11.51 -4.54 -7.22
CA GLY A 118 11.59 -3.25 -7.90
C GLY A 118 12.90 -3.04 -8.63
N THR A 119 13.00 -1.93 -9.34
CA THR A 119 14.19 -1.50 -10.07
C THR A 119 14.95 -0.38 -9.36
N LEU A 120 14.34 0.25 -8.36
CA LEU A 120 14.96 1.35 -7.62
C LEU A 120 15.88 0.89 -6.51
N GLY A 121 15.90 -0.41 -6.21
CA GLY A 121 16.69 -0.97 -5.12
C GLY A 121 15.97 -0.90 -3.78
N THR A 122 16.60 -1.49 -2.76
CA THR A 122 16.03 -1.49 -1.41
C THR A 122 16.32 -0.19 -0.69
N ILE A 123 15.36 0.29 0.07
CA ILE A 123 15.59 1.40 0.99
C ILE A 123 16.25 0.88 2.26
N LYS A 124 16.97 1.75 2.94
CA LYS A 124 17.59 1.45 4.22
C LYS A 124 16.92 2.26 5.31
N ILE A 125 16.56 1.60 6.39
CA ILE A 125 15.92 2.23 7.53
C ILE A 125 16.82 2.03 8.73
N LYS A 126 17.13 3.11 9.43
CA LYS A 126 17.93 3.08 10.64
C LYS A 126 17.15 3.73 11.76
N LYS A 127 16.91 2.98 12.82
CA LYS A 127 16.22 3.48 14.00
C LYS A 127 17.17 4.35 14.82
N HIS A 128 16.69 5.51 15.26
CA HIS A 128 17.41 6.38 16.18
C HIS A 128 16.89 6.18 17.60
N GLY A 129 17.78 6.30 18.52
CA GLY A 129 17.42 6.22 19.94
C GLY A 129 18.03 5.05 20.67
#